data_71ec39e1b38fac79cb53a94b757fe41d
#
_entry.id   71ec39e1b38fac79cb53a94b757fe41d
#
_cell.length_a   1.000
_cell.length_b   1.000
_cell.length_c   1.000
_cell.angle_alpha   90.00
_cell.angle_beta   90.00
_cell.angle_gamma   90.00
#
_symmetry.space_group_name_H-M   'P 1'
#
loop_
_entity.id
_entity.type
_entity.pdbx_description
1 polymer ?
#
loop_
_entity_poly.entity_id
_entity_poly.type
_entity_poly.pdbx_seq_one_letter_code
_entity_poly.pdbx_strand_id
1 'polypeptide(L)'
;REEIKRLFSLALYVDHEGVTFSNLDGYVYDPKFTQNLMQQHCLNRWEQLGTHSGYCGYANAYLGFGWFFNDVIAPSHVPYIYGRMLLLALFYQATLRNFNRRVSYATRVLSESGEPKHFRALRKKFILFTNNYWFREVSNQTQGIEVFDLQTKNLGLEKEYALIKDEM
;
A
#
# COMPACT_ATOMS: atom_id res chain seq x y z
N ARG A 1 -13.23 1.61 -23.10
CA ARG A 1 -13.29 1.25 -21.66
C ARG A 1 -12.40 0.03 -21.32
N GLU A 2 -12.42 -1.04 -22.07
CA GLU A 2 -11.59 -2.23 -21.82
C GLU A 2 -10.09 -1.95 -21.98
N GLU A 3 -9.73 -1.21 -23.01
CA GLU A 3 -8.35 -0.81 -23.28
C GLU A 3 -7.75 0.05 -22.16
N ILE A 4 -8.53 0.97 -21.58
CA ILE A 4 -8.10 1.78 -20.43
C ILE A 4 -7.87 0.88 -19.21
N LYS A 5 -8.74 -0.07 -18.95
CA LYS A 5 -8.57 -1.03 -17.85
C LYS A 5 -7.32 -1.88 -18.04
N ARG A 6 -7.03 -2.30 -19.26
CA ARG A 6 -5.85 -3.07 -19.61
C ARG A 6 -4.57 -2.26 -19.42
N LEU A 7 -4.51 -1.02 -19.92
CA LEU A 7 -3.37 -0.12 -19.70
C LEU A 7 -3.18 0.19 -18.23
N PHE A 8 -4.26 0.36 -17.50
CA PHE A 8 -4.20 0.62 -16.07
C PHE A 8 -3.71 -0.60 -15.28
N SER A 9 -4.16 -1.80 -15.62
CA SER A 9 -3.68 -3.05 -15.04
C SER A 9 -2.18 -3.23 -15.28
N LEU A 10 -1.72 -2.97 -16.50
CA LEU A 10 -0.31 -2.98 -16.84
C LEU A 10 0.50 -1.98 -16.01
N ALA A 11 0.02 -0.75 -15.87
CA ALA A 11 0.69 0.28 -15.09
C ALA A 11 0.73 -0.04 -13.58
N LEU A 12 -0.31 -0.68 -13.05
CA LEU A 12 -0.42 -1.00 -11.63
C LEU A 12 0.38 -2.25 -11.25
N TYR A 13 0.33 -3.29 -12.08
CA TYR A 13 0.94 -4.58 -11.75
C TYR A 13 2.25 -4.83 -12.50
N VAL A 14 2.62 -3.96 -13.43
CA VAL A 14 3.80 -4.13 -14.31
C VAL A 14 3.73 -5.47 -15.08
N ASP A 15 2.51 -5.93 -15.34
CA ASP A 15 2.29 -7.17 -16.06
C ASP A 15 2.41 -6.98 -17.56
N HIS A 16 2.96 -7.97 -18.22
CA HIS A 16 3.03 -7.98 -19.67
C HIS A 16 1.60 -7.98 -20.26
N GLU A 17 1.43 -7.21 -21.30
CA GLU A 17 0.22 -7.23 -22.11
C GLU A 17 -0.05 -8.66 -22.58
N GLY A 18 -1.20 -9.24 -22.17
CA GLY A 18 -1.57 -10.59 -22.57
C GLY A 18 -1.56 -10.70 -24.09
N VAL A 19 -0.66 -11.51 -24.59
CA VAL A 19 -0.58 -11.82 -26.03
C VAL A 19 -1.81 -12.58 -26.43
N THR A 20 -2.40 -12.21 -27.55
CA THR A 20 -3.54 -12.91 -28.14
C THR A 20 -3.24 -14.41 -28.28
N PHE A 21 -4.22 -15.24 -27.96
CA PHE A 21 -4.16 -16.71 -28.00
C PHE A 21 -3.58 -17.36 -29.26
N SER A 22 -3.32 -16.62 -30.31
CA SER A 22 -2.73 -17.13 -31.56
C SER A 22 -1.28 -17.59 -31.44
N ASN A 23 -0.57 -17.18 -30.38
CA ASN A 23 0.85 -17.48 -30.19
C ASN A 23 1.14 -18.00 -28.77
N LEU A 24 0.47 -19.00 -28.32
CA LEU A 24 0.70 -19.88 -27.15
C LEU A 24 1.73 -19.51 -26.05
N ASP A 25 2.43 -18.39 -26.17
CA ASP A 25 3.50 -17.94 -25.27
C ASP A 25 3.07 -16.77 -24.36
N GLY A 26 1.79 -16.40 -24.36
CA GLY A 26 1.28 -15.28 -23.59
C GLY A 26 0.56 -15.70 -22.32
N TYR A 27 0.91 -15.08 -21.22
CA TYR A 27 0.18 -15.15 -19.97
C TYR A 27 -1.16 -14.43 -20.13
N VAL A 28 -2.26 -15.17 -20.14
CA VAL A 28 -3.61 -14.58 -20.16
C VAL A 28 -4.25 -14.83 -18.80
N TYR A 29 -4.43 -13.77 -18.03
CA TYR A 29 -5.18 -13.87 -16.77
C TYR A 29 -6.67 -14.12 -17.06
N ASP A 30 -7.29 -14.95 -16.22
CA ASP A 30 -8.74 -15.11 -16.23
C ASP A 30 -9.41 -13.74 -16.04
N PRO A 31 -10.39 -13.38 -16.90
CA PRO A 31 -11.07 -12.07 -16.79
C PRO A 31 -11.73 -11.82 -15.43
N LYS A 32 -12.23 -12.86 -14.78
CA LYS A 32 -12.82 -12.76 -13.45
C LYS A 32 -11.75 -12.47 -12.39
N PHE A 33 -10.57 -13.10 -12.52
CA PHE A 33 -9.44 -12.80 -11.66
C PHE A 33 -9.02 -11.34 -11.77
N THR A 34 -8.83 -10.84 -12.98
CA THR A 34 -8.46 -9.44 -13.23
C THR A 34 -9.53 -8.47 -12.71
N GLN A 35 -10.81 -8.79 -12.92
CA GLN A 35 -11.91 -7.97 -12.41
C GLN A 35 -11.92 -7.91 -10.88
N ASN A 36 -11.75 -9.04 -10.20
CA ASN A 36 -11.69 -9.10 -8.75
C ASN A 36 -10.48 -8.31 -8.21
N LEU A 37 -9.33 -8.45 -8.86
CA LEU A 37 -8.12 -7.74 -8.50
C LEU A 37 -8.32 -6.22 -8.62
N MET A 38 -8.91 -5.75 -9.72
CA MET A 38 -9.22 -4.34 -9.93
C MET A 38 -10.23 -3.81 -8.90
N GLN A 39 -11.22 -4.60 -8.50
CA GLN A 39 -12.17 -4.20 -7.46
C GLN A 39 -11.52 -4.01 -6.09
N GLN A 40 -10.50 -4.81 -5.77
CA GLN A 40 -9.82 -4.76 -4.48
C GLN A 40 -8.77 -3.65 -4.36
N HIS A 41 -8.19 -3.24 -5.49
CA HIS A 41 -7.01 -2.39 -5.52
C HIS A 41 -7.25 -1.00 -6.14
N CYS A 42 -8.41 -0.78 -6.79
CA CYS A 42 -8.69 0.46 -7.49
C CYS A 42 -9.74 1.30 -6.78
N LEU A 43 -9.52 2.60 -6.82
CA LEU A 43 -10.50 3.60 -6.40
C LEU A 43 -11.23 4.12 -7.63
N ASN A 44 -12.54 3.87 -7.71
CA ASN A 44 -13.38 4.21 -8.87
C ASN A 44 -14.20 5.49 -8.68
N ARG A 45 -13.92 6.26 -7.62
CA ARG A 45 -14.68 7.48 -7.26
C ARG A 45 -14.80 8.48 -8.41
N TRP A 46 -13.75 8.63 -9.20
CA TRP A 46 -13.65 9.61 -10.27
C TRP A 46 -13.64 9.00 -11.68
N GLU A 47 -14.05 7.75 -11.82
CA GLU A 47 -14.05 7.04 -13.11
C GLU A 47 -14.88 7.77 -14.18
N GLN A 48 -16.01 8.37 -13.79
CA GLN A 48 -16.86 9.15 -14.71
C GLN A 48 -16.17 10.45 -15.20
N LEU A 49 -15.21 10.95 -14.42
CA LEU A 49 -14.40 12.12 -14.78
C LEU A 49 -13.08 11.69 -15.46
N GLY A 50 -13.00 10.46 -15.94
CA GLY A 50 -11.84 9.95 -16.65
C GLY A 50 -10.59 9.72 -15.79
N THR A 51 -10.75 9.57 -14.46
CA THR A 51 -9.63 9.37 -13.54
C THR A 51 -9.70 7.99 -12.90
N HIS A 52 -8.60 7.26 -13.02
CA HIS A 52 -8.41 5.93 -12.44
C HIS A 52 -7.21 5.95 -11.50
N SER A 53 -7.34 5.39 -10.33
CA SER A 53 -6.24 5.21 -9.40
C SER A 53 -6.24 3.82 -8.81
N GLY A 54 -5.07 3.26 -8.62
CA GLY A 54 -4.91 1.92 -8.07
C GLY A 54 -3.66 1.80 -7.23
N TYR A 55 -3.70 0.88 -6.30
CA TYR A 55 -2.72 0.72 -5.25
C TYR A 55 -2.42 -0.76 -5.06
N CYS A 56 -1.16 -1.16 -5.17
CA CYS A 56 -0.72 -2.51 -4.86
C CYS A 56 0.52 -2.47 -3.96
N GLY A 57 1.04 -3.64 -3.58
CA GLY A 57 2.15 -3.73 -2.62
C GLY A 57 3.47 -3.10 -3.08
N TYR A 58 3.59 -2.74 -4.36
CA TYR A 58 4.83 -2.20 -4.95
C TYR A 58 4.60 -1.01 -5.88
N ALA A 59 3.35 -0.66 -6.19
CA ALA A 59 3.03 0.47 -7.07
C ALA A 59 1.76 1.21 -6.65
N ASN A 60 1.77 2.52 -6.91
CA ASN A 60 0.58 3.35 -6.97
C ASN A 60 0.49 3.92 -8.38
N ALA A 61 -0.57 3.59 -9.09
CA ALA A 61 -0.79 4.02 -10.47
C ALA A 61 -1.94 5.01 -10.56
N TYR A 62 -1.72 6.06 -11.34
CA TYR A 62 -2.72 7.07 -11.65
C TYR A 62 -2.78 7.22 -13.15
N LEU A 63 -3.95 7.01 -13.72
CA LEU A 63 -4.20 7.15 -15.14
C LEU A 63 -5.44 8.00 -15.33
N GLY A 64 -5.37 8.97 -16.20
CA GLY A 64 -6.53 9.80 -16.46
C GLY A 64 -6.42 10.63 -17.71
N PHE A 65 -7.54 11.26 -18.05
CA PHE A 65 -7.68 12.16 -19.19
C PHE A 65 -8.73 13.24 -18.88
N GLY A 66 -8.67 14.31 -19.64
CA GLY A 66 -9.56 15.46 -19.47
C GLY A 66 -9.08 16.42 -18.38
N TRP A 67 -9.83 17.53 -18.26
CA TRP A 67 -9.45 18.65 -17.40
C TRP A 67 -9.30 18.26 -15.93
N PHE A 68 -10.21 17.41 -15.42
CA PHE A 68 -10.18 17.06 -14.00
C PHE A 68 -8.90 16.31 -13.60
N PHE A 69 -8.47 15.37 -14.44
CA PHE A 69 -7.19 14.69 -14.20
C PHE A 69 -6.00 15.63 -14.41
N ASN A 70 -5.96 16.33 -15.54
CA ASN A 70 -4.79 17.11 -15.93
C ASN A 70 -4.57 18.36 -15.08
N ASP A 71 -5.66 19.01 -14.65
CA ASP A 71 -5.60 20.32 -13.97
C ASP A 71 -5.76 20.19 -12.44
N VAL A 72 -6.35 19.09 -11.95
CA VAL A 72 -6.64 18.91 -10.52
C VAL A 72 -5.86 17.73 -9.94
N ILE A 73 -6.07 16.53 -10.46
CA ILE A 73 -5.55 15.31 -9.81
C ILE A 73 -4.04 15.20 -10.00
N ALA A 74 -3.54 15.22 -11.22
CA ALA A 74 -2.13 15.01 -11.50
C ALA A 74 -1.21 16.08 -10.92
N PRO A 75 -1.50 17.41 -11.04
CA PRO A 75 -0.61 18.44 -10.52
C PRO A 75 -0.72 18.71 -9.04
N SER A 76 -1.86 18.39 -8.39
CA SER A 76 -2.08 18.74 -7.00
C SER A 76 -2.30 17.52 -6.07
N HIS A 77 -3.31 16.69 -6.35
CA HIS A 77 -3.65 15.59 -5.44
C HIS A 77 -2.57 14.50 -5.40
N VAL A 78 -2.03 14.12 -6.55
CA VAL A 78 -1.01 13.07 -6.61
C VAL A 78 0.25 13.47 -5.85
N PRO A 79 0.92 14.60 -6.13
CA PRO A 79 2.18 14.92 -5.46
C PRO A 79 1.99 15.42 -4.02
N TYR A 80 0.95 16.20 -3.74
CA TYR A 80 0.84 16.91 -2.45
C TYR A 80 -0.07 16.24 -1.42
N ILE A 81 -0.97 15.35 -1.84
CA ILE A 81 -1.86 14.64 -0.93
C ILE A 81 -1.53 13.15 -0.94
N TYR A 82 -1.79 12.45 -2.04
CA TYR A 82 -1.64 11.00 -2.12
C TYR A 82 -0.19 10.53 -2.02
N GLY A 83 0.73 11.30 -2.60
CA GLY A 83 2.16 11.02 -2.48
C GLY A 83 2.69 11.19 -1.06
N ARG A 84 2.20 12.18 -0.31
CA ARG A 84 2.56 12.35 1.11
C ARG A 84 1.98 11.24 1.99
N MET A 85 0.76 10.81 1.72
CA MET A 85 0.16 9.65 2.38
C MET A 85 0.97 8.38 2.11
N LEU A 86 1.40 8.18 0.86
CA LEU A 86 2.28 7.07 0.50
C LEU A 86 3.61 7.13 1.23
N LEU A 87 4.26 8.29 1.32
CA LEU A 87 5.51 8.45 2.08
C LEU A 87 5.32 8.08 3.56
N LEU A 88 4.19 8.46 4.17
CA LEU A 88 3.86 8.06 5.53
C LEU A 88 3.66 6.55 5.64
N ALA A 89 2.93 5.94 4.72
CA ALA A 89 2.73 4.49 4.69
C ALA A 89 4.05 3.72 4.51
N LEU A 90 4.96 4.19 3.66
CA LEU A 90 6.31 3.63 3.49
C LEU A 90 7.19 3.82 4.73
N PHE A 91 7.07 4.96 5.42
CA PHE A 91 7.71 5.16 6.72
C PHE A 91 7.23 4.13 7.74
N TYR A 92 5.94 3.87 7.81
CA TYR A 92 5.39 2.83 8.67
C TYR A 92 5.95 1.45 8.30
N GLN A 93 5.93 1.10 7.02
CA GLN A 93 6.47 -0.18 6.57
C GLN A 93 7.94 -0.36 6.98
N ALA A 94 8.77 0.63 6.70
CA ALA A 94 10.19 0.59 7.08
C ALA A 94 10.38 0.46 8.59
N THR A 95 9.58 1.19 9.37
CA THR A 95 9.64 1.16 10.83
C THR A 95 9.19 -0.18 11.39
N LEU A 96 8.07 -0.74 10.92
CA LEU A 96 7.59 -2.05 11.35
C LEU A 96 8.58 -3.16 10.99
N ARG A 97 9.12 -3.18 9.77
CA ARG A 97 10.19 -4.12 9.38
C ARG A 97 11.43 -4.03 10.26
N ASN A 98 11.80 -2.80 10.68
CA ASN A 98 12.90 -2.62 11.62
C ASN A 98 12.55 -3.17 13.02
N PHE A 99 11.33 -2.95 13.51
CA PHE A 99 10.88 -3.53 14.76
C PHE A 99 10.91 -5.06 14.70
N ASN A 100 10.36 -5.67 13.65
CA ASN A 100 10.34 -7.12 13.47
C ASN A 100 11.76 -7.74 13.56
N ARG A 101 12.73 -7.18 12.85
CA ARG A 101 14.14 -7.64 12.96
C ARG A 101 14.70 -7.51 14.37
N ARG A 102 14.35 -6.42 15.08
CA ARG A 102 14.82 -6.19 16.45
C ARG A 102 14.13 -7.08 17.46
N VAL A 103 12.87 -7.42 17.27
CA VAL A 103 12.16 -8.39 18.11
C VAL A 103 12.85 -9.76 18.00
N SER A 104 13.07 -10.23 16.78
CA SER A 104 13.76 -11.50 16.54
C SER A 104 15.15 -11.55 17.21
N TYR A 105 15.91 -10.45 17.15
CA TYR A 105 17.18 -10.34 17.85
C TYR A 105 17.03 -10.37 19.39
N ALA A 106 16.10 -9.57 19.92
CA ALA A 106 15.87 -9.45 21.36
C ALA A 106 15.36 -10.78 21.98
N THR A 107 14.51 -11.51 21.25
CA THR A 107 14.02 -12.83 21.63
C THR A 107 15.16 -13.85 21.69
N ARG A 108 16.05 -13.85 20.70
CA ARG A 108 17.24 -14.70 20.71
C ARG A 108 18.15 -14.41 21.89
N VAL A 109 18.49 -13.14 22.16
CA VAL A 109 19.30 -12.75 23.30
C VAL A 109 18.65 -13.15 24.63
N LEU A 110 17.34 -12.98 24.74
CA LEU A 110 16.58 -13.40 25.92
C LEU A 110 16.68 -14.91 26.15
N SER A 111 16.59 -15.74 25.09
CA SER A 111 16.70 -17.19 25.18
C SER A 111 18.12 -17.67 25.55
N GLU A 112 19.13 -16.96 25.10
CA GLU A 112 20.54 -17.31 25.32
C GLU A 112 21.08 -16.85 26.69
N SER A 113 20.73 -15.62 27.11
CA SER A 113 21.27 -14.99 28.33
C SER A 113 20.31 -14.91 29.50
N GLY A 114 19.00 -15.09 29.25
CA GLY A 114 17.94 -14.85 30.23
C GLY A 114 17.70 -13.38 30.56
N GLU A 115 18.41 -12.43 29.93
CA GLU A 115 18.31 -11.00 30.21
C GLU A 115 17.21 -10.28 29.40
N PRO A 116 16.15 -9.76 30.05
CA PRO A 116 15.05 -9.10 29.35
C PRO A 116 15.33 -7.63 29.00
N LYS A 117 16.54 -7.10 29.23
CA LYS A 117 16.86 -5.67 29.08
C LYS A 117 16.62 -5.18 27.64
N HIS A 118 17.09 -5.92 26.65
CA HIS A 118 16.92 -5.55 25.22
C HIS A 118 15.46 -5.56 24.83
N PHE A 119 14.71 -6.56 25.29
CA PHE A 119 13.30 -6.69 25.00
C PHE A 119 12.49 -5.54 25.63
N ARG A 120 12.74 -5.20 26.90
CA ARG A 120 12.07 -4.07 27.58
C ARG A 120 12.35 -2.72 26.90
N ALA A 121 13.59 -2.49 26.48
CA ALA A 121 13.95 -1.26 25.76
C ALA A 121 13.26 -1.17 24.40
N LEU A 122 13.13 -2.28 23.70
CA LEU A 122 12.45 -2.35 22.41
C LEU A 122 10.95 -2.11 22.56
N ARG A 123 10.31 -2.74 23.55
CA ARG A 123 8.89 -2.54 23.89
C ARG A 123 8.59 -1.06 24.17
N LYS A 124 9.44 -0.38 24.95
CA LYS A 124 9.28 1.06 25.21
C LYS A 124 9.30 1.87 23.92
N LYS A 125 10.24 1.57 23.01
CA LYS A 125 10.32 2.25 21.69
C LYS A 125 9.09 1.99 20.83
N PHE A 126 8.57 0.77 20.85
CA PHE A 126 7.35 0.42 20.09
C PHE A 126 6.14 1.17 20.64
N ILE A 127 5.97 1.25 21.96
CA ILE A 127 4.90 2.04 22.58
C ILE A 127 5.00 3.52 22.19
N LEU A 128 6.21 4.09 22.22
CA LEU A 128 6.43 5.48 21.82
C LEU A 128 6.10 5.70 20.33
N PHE A 129 6.48 4.76 19.47
CA PHE A 129 6.14 4.81 18.05
C PHE A 129 4.61 4.78 17.87
N THR A 130 3.93 3.83 18.53
CA THR A 130 2.48 3.68 18.43
C THR A 130 1.74 4.93 18.86
N ASN A 131 2.17 5.54 19.98
CA ASN A 131 1.46 6.69 20.54
C ASN A 131 1.74 8.01 19.82
N ASN A 132 2.91 8.18 19.22
CA ASN A 132 3.31 9.45 18.66
C ASN A 132 3.33 9.49 17.14
N TYR A 133 3.41 8.36 16.46
CA TYR A 133 3.67 8.30 15.02
C TYR A 133 2.71 7.38 14.24
N TRP A 134 2.01 6.46 14.91
CA TRP A 134 1.07 5.55 14.25
C TRP A 134 -0.31 6.19 14.16
N PHE A 135 -0.52 6.99 13.12
CA PHE A 135 -1.81 7.61 12.84
C PHE A 135 -2.67 6.67 11.99
N ARG A 136 -3.89 6.41 12.42
CA ARG A 136 -4.88 5.65 11.66
C ARG A 136 -5.65 6.53 10.68
N GLU A 137 -5.90 7.77 11.09
CA GLU A 137 -6.59 8.77 10.28
C GLU A 137 -5.63 9.89 9.95
N VAL A 138 -5.38 10.11 8.67
CA VAL A 138 -4.47 11.15 8.16
C VAL A 138 -5.20 12.24 7.40
N SER A 139 -6.52 12.11 7.28
CA SER A 139 -7.40 13.05 6.59
C SER A 139 -8.81 12.97 7.19
N ASN A 140 -9.52 14.07 7.20
CA ASN A 140 -10.95 14.14 7.49
C ASN A 140 -11.80 14.08 6.21
N GLN A 141 -11.19 14.02 5.04
CA GLN A 141 -11.87 13.89 3.76
C GLN A 141 -12.01 12.42 3.40
N THR A 142 -13.23 11.98 3.06
CA THR A 142 -13.54 10.59 2.72
C THR A 142 -12.59 10.01 1.66
N GLN A 143 -12.31 10.77 0.60
CA GLN A 143 -11.38 10.31 -0.45
C GLN A 143 -9.96 10.10 0.08
N GLY A 144 -9.50 10.94 0.99
CA GLY A 144 -8.18 10.79 1.61
C GLY A 144 -8.11 9.55 2.49
N ILE A 145 -9.17 9.28 3.25
CA ILE A 145 -9.30 8.06 4.06
C ILE A 145 -9.24 6.82 3.14
N GLU A 146 -10.07 6.78 2.09
CA GLU A 146 -10.11 5.66 1.14
C GLU A 146 -8.75 5.40 0.47
N VAL A 147 -8.04 6.45 0.06
CA VAL A 147 -6.70 6.33 -0.54
C VAL A 147 -5.70 5.77 0.47
N PHE A 148 -5.69 6.32 1.68
CA PHE A 148 -4.74 5.88 2.71
C PHE A 148 -5.01 4.44 3.16
N ASP A 149 -6.28 4.05 3.29
CA ASP A 149 -6.68 2.68 3.60
C ASP A 149 -6.22 1.69 2.53
N LEU A 150 -6.37 2.05 1.25
CA LEU A 150 -5.87 1.22 0.16
C LEU A 150 -4.34 1.11 0.16
N GLN A 151 -3.62 2.21 0.41
CA GLN A 151 -2.16 2.21 0.50
C GLN A 151 -1.66 1.33 1.65
N THR A 152 -2.22 1.52 2.85
CA THR A 152 -1.80 0.79 4.06
C THR A 152 -2.18 -0.69 4.01
N LYS A 153 -3.39 -1.00 3.52
CA LYS A 153 -3.87 -2.36 3.31
C LYS A 153 -2.98 -3.13 2.34
N ASN A 154 -2.65 -2.53 1.20
CA ASN A 154 -1.85 -3.19 0.17
C ASN A 154 -0.38 -3.35 0.57
N LEU A 155 0.13 -2.51 1.45
CA LEU A 155 1.44 -2.68 2.08
C LEU A 155 1.41 -3.67 3.26
N GLY A 156 0.25 -4.19 3.65
CA GLY A 156 0.10 -5.16 4.72
C GLY A 156 0.39 -4.62 6.13
N LEU A 157 0.29 -3.31 6.33
CA LEU A 157 0.78 -2.65 7.54
C LEU A 157 0.04 -3.05 8.82
N GLU A 158 -1.28 -3.19 8.76
CA GLU A 158 -2.06 -3.58 9.94
C GLU A 158 -1.71 -4.99 10.42
N LYS A 159 -1.51 -5.91 9.47
CA LYS A 159 -1.12 -7.28 9.77
C LYS A 159 0.27 -7.32 10.42
N GLU A 160 1.22 -6.59 9.84
CA GLU A 160 2.59 -6.53 10.38
C GLU A 160 2.63 -5.86 11.76
N TYR A 161 1.86 -4.78 11.94
CA TYR A 161 1.71 -4.12 13.24
C TYR A 161 1.12 -5.05 14.29
N ALA A 162 0.05 -5.81 13.98
CA ALA A 162 -0.57 -6.75 14.89
C ALA A 162 0.40 -7.85 15.33
N LEU A 163 1.14 -8.44 14.39
CA LEU A 163 2.15 -9.45 14.70
C LEU A 163 3.22 -8.93 15.68
N ILE A 164 3.77 -7.75 15.43
CA ILE A 164 4.77 -7.15 16.31
C ILE A 164 4.19 -6.83 17.68
N LYS A 165 2.94 -6.33 17.73
CA LYS A 165 2.26 -6.01 18.97
C LYS A 165 2.05 -7.26 19.85
N ASP A 166 1.70 -8.38 19.24
CA ASP A 166 1.47 -9.63 19.93
C ASP A 166 2.78 -10.26 20.47
N GLU A 167 3.91 -9.97 19.85
CA GLU A 167 5.24 -10.41 20.29
C GLU A 167 5.84 -9.51 21.39
N MET A 168 5.28 -8.31 21.64
CA MET A 168 5.78 -7.31 22.59
C MET A 168 5.10 -7.39 23.95
#